data_ee375aad0bb8908ab8059a3e90137f70
#
_entry.id   ee375aad0bb8908ab8059a3e90137f70
#
_cell.length_a   1.000
_cell.length_b   1.000
_cell.length_c   1.000
_cell.angle_alpha   90.00
_cell.angle_beta   90.00
_cell.angle_gamma   90.00
#
_symmetry.space_group_name_H-M   'P 1'
#
loop_
_entity.id
_entity.type
_entity.pdbx_description
1 polymer ?
#
loop_
_entity_poly.entity_id
_entity_poly.type
_entity_poly.pdbx_seq_one_letter_code
_entity_poly.pdbx_strand_id
1 'polypeptide(L)'
;MATATEGNVVEAQVREAKGKNVARRVRKSGKVPAVVYGAGKQPVSVSVDPKQIARILHSESGYNTIFDLQLDGERTKAMIVEWQWEPIKGALLHLDLKFIAMDQRLKVKVPVALTGEAAGVKQQGGILDQVLREVEVECLPGDIPSHVDADVSHLAFGQVLRVSDLPVDRGKVRIITPADQAVAHVTSVKEEVAPTPEAVAAEAGAAPAEPEVIKKGKQETTEEGARSGRGRIEGMEASMTGCSIIAPTSA
;
A
#
# COMPACT_ATOMS: atom_id res chain seq x y z
N MET A 1 21.72 -15.83 5.74
CA MET A 1 21.25 -17.12 5.22
C MET A 1 19.73 -17.11 5.39
N ALA A 2 18.99 -16.99 4.30
CA ALA A 2 17.54 -17.09 4.35
C ALA A 2 17.19 -18.52 4.74
N THR A 3 16.80 -18.72 5.98
CA THR A 3 16.25 -19.97 6.46
C THR A 3 14.90 -20.15 5.74
N ALA A 4 14.87 -21.10 4.81
CA ALA A 4 13.60 -21.64 4.33
C ALA A 4 12.93 -22.26 5.57
N THR A 5 12.07 -21.50 6.21
CA THR A 5 11.34 -21.93 7.39
C THR A 5 10.31 -22.96 6.91
N GLU A 6 10.65 -24.21 7.06
CA GLU A 6 9.70 -25.32 6.94
C GLU A 6 8.57 -25.04 7.94
N GLY A 7 7.40 -24.62 7.45
CA GLY A 7 6.22 -24.48 8.30
C GLY A 7 5.20 -23.41 7.95
N ASN A 8 5.50 -22.48 7.07
CA ASN A 8 4.53 -21.46 6.71
C ASN A 8 3.68 -21.93 5.51
N VAL A 9 2.71 -22.80 5.78
CA VAL A 9 1.70 -23.18 4.78
C VAL A 9 0.52 -22.26 4.89
N VAL A 10 0.14 -21.63 3.80
CA VAL A 10 -1.04 -20.75 3.69
C VAL A 10 -2.08 -21.45 2.85
N GLU A 11 -3.24 -21.67 3.44
CA GLU A 11 -4.39 -22.22 2.72
C GLU A 11 -5.12 -21.11 1.99
N ALA A 12 -5.29 -21.27 0.68
CA ALA A 12 -6.02 -20.36 -0.16
C ALA A 12 -7.14 -21.08 -0.90
N GLN A 13 -8.31 -20.47 -0.93
CA GLN A 13 -9.49 -20.99 -1.65
C GLN A 13 -9.69 -20.16 -2.91
N VAL A 14 -9.76 -20.83 -4.05
CA VAL A 14 -10.03 -20.18 -5.33
C VAL A 14 -11.46 -19.61 -5.33
N ARG A 15 -11.62 -18.42 -5.89
CA ARG A 15 -12.91 -17.78 -6.06
C ARG A 15 -13.12 -17.36 -7.52
N GLU A 16 -14.20 -17.82 -8.09
CA GLU A 16 -14.59 -17.49 -9.45
C GLU A 16 -15.21 -16.10 -9.56
N ALA A 17 -16.01 -15.75 -8.56
CA ALA A 17 -16.72 -14.49 -8.54
C ALA A 17 -15.80 -13.31 -8.23
N LYS A 18 -15.77 -12.30 -9.11
CA LYS A 18 -14.99 -11.07 -9.01
C LYS A 18 -15.91 -9.87 -8.71
N GLY A 19 -15.34 -8.77 -8.23
CA GLY A 19 -16.02 -7.49 -8.07
C GLY A 19 -16.22 -7.04 -6.63
N LYS A 20 -16.65 -5.77 -6.47
CA LYS A 20 -16.77 -5.04 -5.20
C LYS A 20 -17.62 -5.76 -4.14
N ASN A 21 -18.79 -6.24 -4.56
CA ASN A 21 -19.74 -6.86 -3.62
C ASN A 21 -19.25 -8.22 -3.11
N VAL A 22 -18.55 -8.98 -3.95
CA VAL A 22 -17.98 -10.27 -3.57
C VAL A 22 -16.83 -10.06 -2.59
N ALA A 23 -15.89 -9.15 -2.91
CA ALA A 23 -14.79 -8.82 -2.01
C ALA A 23 -15.29 -8.35 -0.63
N ARG A 24 -16.38 -7.54 -0.60
CA ARG A 24 -17.01 -7.14 0.67
C ARG A 24 -17.58 -8.32 1.46
N ARG A 25 -18.19 -9.31 0.80
CA ARG A 25 -18.71 -10.52 1.47
C ARG A 25 -17.57 -11.35 2.06
N VAL A 26 -16.48 -11.53 1.30
CA VAL A 26 -15.27 -12.24 1.75
C VAL A 26 -14.70 -11.60 3.02
N ARG A 27 -14.56 -10.26 3.05
CA ARG A 27 -14.10 -9.55 4.25
C ARG A 27 -15.07 -9.67 5.44
N LYS A 28 -16.37 -9.69 5.17
CA LYS A 28 -17.39 -9.93 6.22
C LYS A 28 -17.34 -11.34 6.79
N SER A 29 -16.92 -12.34 6.01
CA SER A 29 -16.72 -13.72 6.50
C SER A 29 -15.38 -13.92 7.22
N GLY A 30 -14.61 -12.84 7.45
CA GLY A 30 -13.33 -12.91 8.15
C GLY A 30 -12.15 -13.36 7.29
N LYS A 31 -12.33 -13.50 5.96
CA LYS A 31 -11.26 -13.83 5.01
C LYS A 31 -10.80 -12.60 4.25
N VAL A 32 -9.59 -12.64 3.73
CA VAL A 32 -9.01 -11.56 2.92
C VAL A 32 -9.01 -11.95 1.46
N PRO A 33 -9.56 -11.11 0.56
CA PRO A 33 -9.42 -11.31 -0.87
C PRO A 33 -7.96 -11.08 -1.29
N ALA A 34 -7.42 -12.00 -2.07
CA ALA A 34 -6.08 -11.90 -2.63
C ALA A 34 -6.08 -12.26 -4.12
N VAL A 35 -5.01 -11.86 -4.79
CA VAL A 35 -4.73 -12.24 -6.17
C VAL A 35 -3.34 -12.87 -6.21
N VAL A 36 -3.25 -14.03 -6.88
CA VAL A 36 -1.97 -14.72 -7.07
C VAL A 36 -1.64 -14.70 -8.55
N TYR A 37 -0.43 -14.27 -8.89
CA TYR A 37 0.05 -14.17 -10.27
C TYR A 37 1.55 -14.54 -10.35
N GLY A 38 2.08 -14.64 -11.56
CA GLY A 38 3.52 -14.92 -11.79
C GLY A 38 3.82 -16.33 -12.26
N ALA A 39 5.10 -16.64 -12.45
CA ALA A 39 5.62 -17.91 -12.98
C ALA A 39 4.95 -18.38 -14.28
N GLY A 40 4.49 -17.45 -15.15
CA GLY A 40 3.82 -17.79 -16.40
C GLY A 40 2.40 -18.35 -16.25
N LYS A 41 1.88 -18.47 -15.01
CA LYS A 41 0.51 -18.91 -14.74
C LYS A 41 -0.48 -17.75 -14.88
N GLN A 42 -1.73 -18.05 -15.22
CA GLN A 42 -2.78 -17.03 -15.26
C GLN A 42 -3.08 -16.51 -13.84
N PRO A 43 -3.43 -15.21 -13.68
CA PRO A 43 -3.80 -14.66 -12.40
C PRO A 43 -5.06 -15.31 -11.83
N VAL A 44 -4.95 -15.81 -10.61
CA VAL A 44 -6.04 -16.49 -9.90
C VAL A 44 -6.49 -15.63 -8.73
N SER A 45 -7.80 -15.39 -8.62
CA SER A 45 -8.38 -14.72 -7.47
C SER A 45 -8.64 -15.72 -6.36
N VAL A 46 -8.13 -15.44 -5.16
CA VAL A 46 -8.22 -16.34 -4.01
C VAL A 46 -8.74 -15.62 -2.77
N SER A 47 -9.10 -16.38 -1.76
CA SER A 47 -9.39 -15.89 -0.41
C SER A 47 -8.51 -16.62 0.59
N VAL A 48 -7.86 -15.87 1.48
CA VAL A 48 -6.90 -16.39 2.47
C VAL A 48 -7.31 -16.01 3.89
N ASP A 49 -6.79 -16.74 4.87
CA ASP A 49 -7.00 -16.43 6.29
C ASP A 49 -6.02 -15.30 6.72
N PRO A 50 -6.53 -14.18 7.25
CA PRO A 50 -5.69 -13.08 7.71
C PRO A 50 -4.71 -13.47 8.81
N LYS A 51 -5.05 -14.43 9.66
CA LYS A 51 -4.18 -14.88 10.77
C LYS A 51 -2.90 -15.56 10.28
N GLN A 52 -2.99 -16.35 9.20
CA GLN A 52 -1.82 -17.01 8.62
C GLN A 52 -0.88 -15.98 8.00
N ILE A 53 -1.43 -15.01 7.27
CA ILE A 53 -0.66 -13.94 6.65
C ILE A 53 -0.04 -13.01 7.70
N ALA A 54 -0.77 -12.65 8.75
CA ALA A 54 -0.23 -11.81 9.81
C ALA A 54 0.99 -12.44 10.49
N ARG A 55 1.00 -13.76 10.69
CA ARG A 55 2.18 -14.47 11.24
C ARG A 55 3.40 -14.32 10.32
N ILE A 56 3.20 -14.40 9.00
CA ILE A 56 4.28 -14.24 8.03
C ILE A 56 4.79 -12.80 8.03
N LEU A 57 3.90 -11.81 8.01
CA LEU A 57 4.28 -10.40 8.01
C LEU A 57 4.99 -9.95 9.29
N HIS A 58 4.73 -10.61 10.43
CA HIS A 58 5.40 -10.35 11.71
C HIS A 58 6.65 -11.21 11.92
N SER A 59 7.05 -12.07 10.97
CA SER A 59 8.30 -12.81 11.04
C SER A 59 9.50 -11.88 10.79
N GLU A 60 10.70 -12.30 11.18
CA GLU A 60 11.94 -11.52 10.99
C GLU A 60 12.21 -11.14 9.53
N SER A 61 11.85 -12.03 8.60
CA SER A 61 12.00 -11.78 7.15
C SER A 61 10.82 -10.98 6.57
N GLY A 62 9.78 -10.70 7.36
CA GLY A 62 8.64 -9.89 6.97
C GLY A 62 7.98 -10.37 5.69
N TYR A 63 7.68 -9.41 4.79
CA TYR A 63 7.00 -9.68 3.51
C TYR A 63 7.89 -10.37 2.47
N ASN A 64 9.21 -10.39 2.67
CA ASN A 64 10.16 -11.10 1.80
C ASN A 64 10.23 -12.60 2.08
N THR A 65 9.40 -13.09 3.01
CA THR A 65 9.32 -14.50 3.35
C THR A 65 8.70 -15.30 2.22
N ILE A 66 9.36 -16.40 1.84
CA ILE A 66 8.82 -17.39 0.90
C ILE A 66 8.04 -18.41 1.71
N PHE A 67 6.82 -18.69 1.32
CA PHE A 67 5.93 -19.64 1.96
C PHE A 67 5.27 -20.57 0.93
N ASP A 68 4.74 -21.69 1.41
CA ASP A 68 4.01 -22.64 0.58
C ASP A 68 2.53 -22.26 0.55
N LEU A 69 2.04 -21.92 -0.63
CA LEU A 69 0.64 -21.62 -0.87
C LEU A 69 -0.07 -22.89 -1.34
N GLN A 70 -1.06 -23.32 -0.60
CA GLN A 70 -1.89 -24.45 -0.95
C GLN A 70 -3.14 -23.97 -1.67
N LEU A 71 -3.25 -24.29 -2.95
CA LEU A 71 -4.38 -23.99 -3.83
C LEU A 71 -4.99 -25.31 -4.30
N ASP A 72 -6.23 -25.58 -3.96
CA ASP A 72 -6.98 -26.76 -4.41
C ASP A 72 -6.21 -28.10 -4.29
N GLY A 73 -5.35 -28.22 -3.27
CA GLY A 73 -4.51 -29.40 -3.03
C GLY A 73 -3.12 -29.34 -3.64
N GLU A 74 -2.83 -28.40 -4.53
CA GLU A 74 -1.47 -28.17 -5.03
C GLU A 74 -0.70 -27.22 -4.11
N ARG A 75 0.56 -27.57 -3.82
CA ARG A 75 1.48 -26.71 -3.08
C ARG A 75 2.42 -26.00 -4.05
N THR A 76 2.40 -24.69 -4.03
CA THR A 76 3.28 -23.87 -4.86
C THR A 76 3.94 -22.80 -3.99
N LYS A 77 5.22 -22.51 -4.23
CA LYS A 77 5.92 -21.45 -3.50
C LYS A 77 5.45 -20.08 -3.94
N ALA A 78 5.17 -19.22 -2.97
CA ALA A 78 4.70 -17.86 -3.18
C ALA A 78 5.37 -16.89 -2.21
N MET A 79 5.34 -15.60 -2.55
CA MET A 79 5.73 -14.49 -1.68
C MET A 79 4.67 -13.41 -1.71
N ILE A 80 4.67 -12.55 -0.70
CA ILE A 80 3.83 -11.36 -0.65
C ILE A 80 4.54 -10.24 -1.42
N VAL A 81 3.83 -9.61 -2.36
CA VAL A 81 4.34 -8.45 -3.11
C VAL A 81 3.81 -7.16 -2.53
N GLU A 82 2.51 -7.13 -2.27
CA GLU A 82 1.83 -5.96 -1.75
C GLU A 82 0.70 -6.36 -0.81
N TRP A 83 0.46 -5.52 0.19
CA TRP A 83 -0.65 -5.69 1.12
C TRP A 83 -1.27 -4.34 1.46
N GLN A 84 -2.57 -4.35 1.74
CA GLN A 84 -3.31 -3.17 2.10
C GLN A 84 -3.97 -3.35 3.47
N TRP A 85 -3.73 -2.39 4.36
CA TRP A 85 -4.34 -2.34 5.69
C TRP A 85 -5.43 -1.27 5.75
N GLU A 86 -6.45 -1.52 6.54
CA GLU A 86 -7.40 -0.49 6.94
C GLU A 86 -6.76 0.38 8.03
N PRO A 87 -6.60 1.72 7.80
CA PRO A 87 -5.84 2.56 8.73
C PRO A 87 -6.44 2.65 10.13
N ILE A 88 -7.77 2.54 10.25
CA ILE A 88 -8.49 2.72 11.52
C ILE A 88 -8.54 1.41 12.32
N LYS A 89 -8.90 0.32 11.68
CA LYS A 89 -9.11 -0.98 12.35
C LYS A 89 -7.89 -1.90 12.31
N GLY A 90 -6.88 -1.55 11.52
CA GLY A 90 -5.73 -2.43 11.31
C GLY A 90 -6.06 -3.76 10.65
N ALA A 91 -7.20 -3.87 9.98
CA ALA A 91 -7.60 -5.09 9.30
C ALA A 91 -6.96 -5.18 7.91
N LEU A 92 -6.52 -6.36 7.51
CA LEU A 92 -5.97 -6.62 6.18
C LEU A 92 -7.09 -6.57 5.14
N LEU A 93 -6.96 -5.70 4.14
CA LEU A 93 -7.97 -5.46 3.10
C LEU A 93 -7.73 -6.26 1.83
N HIS A 94 -6.46 -6.33 1.38
CA HIS A 94 -6.07 -6.99 0.15
C HIS A 94 -4.65 -7.52 0.25
N LEU A 95 -4.35 -8.54 -0.55
CA LEU A 95 -3.04 -9.14 -0.70
C LEU A 95 -2.75 -9.45 -2.16
N ASP A 96 -1.56 -9.09 -2.57
CA ASP A 96 -0.98 -9.49 -3.84
C ASP A 96 0.12 -10.52 -3.59
N LEU A 97 -0.08 -11.70 -4.15
CA LEU A 97 0.82 -12.82 -4.01
C LEU A 97 1.45 -13.14 -5.37
N LYS A 98 2.72 -13.51 -5.36
CA LYS A 98 3.45 -13.89 -6.56
C LYS A 98 3.95 -15.32 -6.44
N PHE A 99 3.65 -16.14 -7.45
CA PHE A 99 4.25 -17.46 -7.59
C PHE A 99 5.75 -17.32 -7.87
N ILE A 100 6.55 -18.15 -7.23
CA ILE A 100 8.00 -18.14 -7.34
C ILE A 100 8.47 -19.41 -8.00
N ALA A 101 9.29 -19.27 -9.05
CA ALA A 101 10.16 -20.32 -9.55
C ALA A 101 11.55 -20.14 -8.94
N MET A 102 12.12 -21.19 -8.38
CA MET A 102 13.40 -21.11 -7.65
C MET A 102 14.59 -20.76 -8.55
N ASP A 103 14.45 -20.98 -9.85
CA ASP A 103 15.50 -20.79 -10.86
C ASP A 103 15.49 -19.38 -11.48
N GLN A 104 14.52 -18.54 -11.13
CA GLN A 104 14.39 -17.22 -11.72
C GLN A 104 14.75 -16.11 -10.73
N ARG A 105 15.50 -15.11 -11.22
CA ARG A 105 15.76 -13.90 -10.46
C ARG A 105 14.51 -13.09 -10.26
N LEU A 106 14.34 -12.55 -9.07
CA LEU A 106 13.20 -11.76 -8.68
C LEU A 106 13.65 -10.35 -8.32
N LYS A 107 12.81 -9.38 -8.65
CA LYS A 107 12.92 -8.01 -8.14
C LYS A 107 12.09 -7.93 -6.87
N VAL A 108 12.75 -7.58 -5.78
CA VAL A 108 12.12 -7.46 -4.46
C VAL A 108 12.53 -6.15 -3.81
N LYS A 109 11.68 -5.61 -2.96
CA LYS A 109 11.98 -4.46 -2.13
C LYS A 109 12.49 -4.98 -0.79
N VAL A 110 13.63 -4.50 -0.35
CA VAL A 110 14.23 -4.89 0.93
C VAL A 110 14.27 -3.67 1.83
N PRO A 111 13.77 -3.76 3.07
CA PRO A 111 13.82 -2.66 4.00
C PRO A 111 15.25 -2.36 4.43
N VAL A 112 15.56 -1.08 4.60
CA VAL A 112 16.84 -0.61 5.12
C VAL A 112 16.67 -0.29 6.60
N ALA A 113 17.42 -1.00 7.44
CA ALA A 113 17.51 -0.76 8.87
C ALA A 113 18.69 0.16 9.16
N LEU A 114 18.45 1.30 9.83
CA LEU A 114 19.52 2.19 10.26
C LEU A 114 20.08 1.69 11.58
N THR A 115 21.39 1.42 11.61
CA THR A 115 22.10 0.92 12.80
C THR A 115 23.02 2.01 13.35
N GLY A 116 23.05 2.16 14.67
CA GLY A 116 23.87 3.17 15.35
C GLY A 116 23.16 4.49 15.55
N GLU A 117 23.85 5.44 16.19
CA GLU A 117 23.35 6.80 16.43
C GLU A 117 24.29 7.78 15.72
N ALA A 118 23.73 8.61 14.85
CA ALA A 118 24.52 9.55 14.06
C ALA A 118 25.24 10.56 14.97
N ALA A 119 26.53 10.80 14.72
CA ALA A 119 27.34 11.76 15.44
C ALA A 119 26.76 13.18 15.35
N GLY A 120 26.17 13.55 14.22
CA GLY A 120 25.50 14.83 14.02
C GLY A 120 24.25 15.02 14.87
N VAL A 121 23.54 13.96 15.23
CA VAL A 121 22.39 14.01 16.15
C VAL A 121 22.87 14.23 17.60
N LYS A 122 23.87 13.43 18.04
CA LYS A 122 24.39 13.52 19.42
C LYS A 122 25.11 14.82 19.75
N GLN A 123 25.95 15.32 18.83
CA GLN A 123 26.85 16.43 19.11
C GLN A 123 26.26 17.78 18.71
N GLN A 124 25.40 17.81 17.70
CA GLN A 124 24.93 19.04 17.07
C GLN A 124 23.40 19.21 17.11
N GLY A 125 22.69 18.28 17.76
CA GLY A 125 21.23 18.37 17.87
C GLY A 125 20.49 18.27 16.53
N GLY A 126 21.11 17.63 15.53
CA GLY A 126 20.49 17.38 14.23
C GLY A 126 19.37 16.32 14.31
N ILE A 127 18.52 16.30 13.31
CA ILE A 127 17.53 15.21 13.11
C ILE A 127 18.02 14.31 12.00
N LEU A 128 18.02 12.99 12.26
CA LEU A 128 18.24 11.97 11.23
C LEU A 128 16.93 11.75 10.48
N ASP A 129 16.93 12.06 9.19
CA ASP A 129 15.81 11.81 8.30
C ASP A 129 16.14 10.67 7.33
N GLN A 130 15.29 9.65 7.31
CA GLN A 130 15.40 8.52 6.39
C GLN A 130 14.47 8.75 5.19
N VAL A 131 15.07 9.12 4.06
CA VAL A 131 14.37 9.38 2.79
C VAL A 131 13.97 8.07 2.12
N LEU A 132 14.90 7.11 2.08
CA LEU A 132 14.68 5.82 1.44
C LEU A 132 14.58 4.73 2.50
N ARG A 133 13.40 4.15 2.63
CA ARG A 133 13.13 3.07 3.59
C ARG A 133 13.29 1.68 2.99
N GLU A 134 13.20 1.56 1.67
CA GLU A 134 13.25 0.29 0.95
C GLU A 134 14.16 0.44 -0.28
N VAL A 135 14.94 -0.58 -0.58
CA VAL A 135 15.83 -0.64 -1.76
C VAL A 135 15.35 -1.77 -2.66
N GLU A 136 15.23 -1.49 -3.96
CA GLU A 136 14.92 -2.53 -4.94
C GLU A 136 16.16 -3.30 -5.31
N VAL A 137 16.08 -4.62 -5.12
CA VAL A 137 17.16 -5.53 -5.43
C VAL A 137 16.68 -6.68 -6.33
N GLU A 138 17.58 -7.19 -7.14
CA GLU A 138 17.38 -8.37 -7.97
C GLU A 138 18.25 -9.51 -7.42
N CYS A 139 17.62 -10.59 -6.97
CA CYS A 139 18.31 -11.76 -6.40
C CYS A 139 17.58 -13.06 -6.71
N LEU A 140 18.20 -14.18 -6.40
CA LEU A 140 17.53 -15.48 -6.39
C LEU A 140 16.67 -15.62 -5.12
N PRO A 141 15.59 -16.42 -5.16
CA PRO A 141 14.70 -16.60 -4.01
C PRO A 141 15.39 -17.08 -2.73
N GLY A 142 16.47 -17.85 -2.87
CA GLY A 142 17.27 -18.35 -1.74
C GLY A 142 18.21 -17.33 -1.11
N ASP A 143 18.48 -16.22 -1.80
CA ASP A 143 19.47 -15.21 -1.39
C ASP A 143 18.81 -13.86 -1.03
N ILE A 144 17.50 -13.84 -0.82
CA ILE A 144 16.77 -12.61 -0.43
C ILE A 144 17.17 -12.24 1.00
N PRO A 145 17.77 -11.06 1.24
CA PRO A 145 18.04 -10.60 2.60
C PRO A 145 16.75 -10.14 3.28
N SER A 146 16.63 -10.35 4.58
CA SER A 146 15.49 -9.85 5.37
C SER A 146 15.51 -8.34 5.49
N HIS A 147 16.68 -7.75 5.67
CA HIS A 147 16.93 -6.31 5.75
C HIS A 147 18.35 -6.00 5.31
N VAL A 148 18.62 -4.74 5.04
CA VAL A 148 19.97 -4.21 4.77
C VAL A 148 20.33 -3.26 5.90
N ASP A 149 21.37 -3.58 6.64
CA ASP A 149 21.86 -2.72 7.72
C ASP A 149 22.67 -1.56 7.15
N ALA A 150 22.31 -0.34 7.51
CA ALA A 150 23.01 0.86 7.14
C ALA A 150 23.57 1.55 8.39
N ASP A 151 24.90 1.60 8.53
CA ASP A 151 25.55 2.24 9.65
C ASP A 151 25.54 3.77 9.48
N VAL A 152 24.86 4.44 10.41
CA VAL A 152 24.74 5.91 10.45
C VAL A 152 25.65 6.55 11.50
N SER A 153 26.45 5.77 12.25
CA SER A 153 27.25 6.28 13.37
C SER A 153 28.25 7.36 12.97
N HIS A 154 28.76 7.31 11.75
CA HIS A 154 29.75 8.26 11.23
C HIS A 154 29.14 9.50 10.57
N LEU A 155 27.80 9.58 10.44
CA LEU A 155 27.15 10.69 9.76
C LEU A 155 27.23 11.97 10.62
N ALA A 156 27.95 12.97 10.08
CA ALA A 156 27.97 14.31 10.61
C ALA A 156 26.82 15.15 10.01
N PHE A 157 26.66 16.34 10.58
CA PHE A 157 25.68 17.31 10.12
C PHE A 157 25.87 17.67 8.65
N GLY A 158 24.79 17.62 7.86
CA GLY A 158 24.79 17.88 6.41
C GLY A 158 25.33 16.76 5.54
N GLN A 159 25.74 15.64 6.13
CA GLN A 159 26.17 14.46 5.36
C GLN A 159 24.97 13.61 4.94
N VAL A 160 25.13 12.95 3.79
CA VAL A 160 24.11 12.11 3.16
C VAL A 160 24.68 10.71 2.96
N LEU A 161 24.00 9.70 3.48
CA LEU A 161 24.28 8.30 3.18
C LEU A 161 23.61 7.94 1.86
N ARG A 162 24.35 7.34 0.94
CA ARG A 162 23.87 6.95 -0.38
C ARG A 162 23.69 5.44 -0.50
N VAL A 163 22.92 5.01 -1.51
CA VAL A 163 22.74 3.58 -1.82
C VAL A 163 24.07 2.90 -2.16
N SER A 164 25.07 3.64 -2.72
CA SER A 164 26.42 3.13 -2.98
C SER A 164 27.16 2.63 -1.75
N ASP A 165 26.86 3.20 -0.57
CA ASP A 165 27.56 2.98 0.70
C ASP A 165 26.97 1.84 1.53
N LEU A 166 25.87 1.23 1.02
CA LEU A 166 25.25 0.11 1.69
C LEU A 166 26.11 -1.18 1.60
N PRO A 167 26.28 -1.92 2.70
CA PRO A 167 27.03 -3.17 2.76
C PRO A 167 26.19 -4.32 2.20
N VAL A 168 25.97 -4.36 0.89
CA VAL A 168 25.24 -5.43 0.22
C VAL A 168 26.21 -6.35 -0.52
N ASP A 169 26.00 -7.65 -0.42
CA ASP A 169 26.78 -8.67 -1.15
C ASP A 169 26.49 -8.61 -2.66
N ARG A 170 27.25 -7.80 -3.37
CA ARG A 170 27.10 -7.59 -4.83
C ARG A 170 27.25 -8.85 -5.68
N GLY A 171 27.76 -9.93 -5.10
CA GLY A 171 27.88 -11.23 -5.78
C GLY A 171 26.54 -11.97 -5.92
N LYS A 172 25.65 -11.82 -4.95
CA LYS A 172 24.36 -12.53 -4.86
C LYS A 172 23.18 -11.60 -5.16
N VAL A 173 23.29 -10.35 -4.80
CA VAL A 173 22.22 -9.36 -4.87
C VAL A 173 22.66 -8.20 -5.75
N ARG A 174 21.86 -7.90 -6.76
CA ARG A 174 22.06 -6.75 -7.65
C ARG A 174 21.11 -5.64 -7.24
N ILE A 175 21.63 -4.49 -6.86
CA ILE A 175 20.84 -3.30 -6.56
C ILE A 175 20.35 -2.71 -7.88
N ILE A 176 19.04 -2.46 -8.00
CA ILE A 176 18.41 -1.81 -9.15
C ILE A 176 18.26 -0.31 -8.89
N THR A 177 18.02 0.06 -7.63
CA THR A 177 17.90 1.46 -7.20
C THR A 177 19.16 2.26 -7.58
N PRO A 178 19.03 3.49 -8.10
CA PRO A 178 20.16 4.33 -8.46
C PRO A 178 21.15 4.51 -7.30
N ALA A 179 22.44 4.31 -7.57
CA ALA A 179 23.50 4.37 -6.55
C ALA A 179 23.63 5.75 -5.88
N ASP A 180 23.26 6.82 -6.60
CA ASP A 180 23.34 8.21 -6.14
C ASP A 180 22.18 8.63 -5.23
N GLN A 181 21.16 7.79 -5.09
CA GLN A 181 19.99 8.11 -4.29
C GLN A 181 20.34 8.16 -2.80
N ALA A 182 19.84 9.20 -2.11
CA ALA A 182 20.02 9.38 -0.69
C ALA A 182 19.17 8.37 0.09
N VAL A 183 19.79 7.68 1.04
CA VAL A 183 19.13 6.76 1.97
C VAL A 183 18.74 7.50 3.23
N ALA A 184 19.68 8.19 3.86
CA ALA A 184 19.48 8.94 5.07
C ALA A 184 20.37 10.19 5.07
N HIS A 185 19.93 11.24 5.76
CA HIS A 185 20.72 12.45 5.96
C HIS A 185 20.44 13.08 7.31
N VAL A 186 21.39 13.91 7.78
CA VAL A 186 21.25 14.64 9.04
C VAL A 186 21.01 16.12 8.72
N THR A 187 19.85 16.64 9.17
CA THR A 187 19.48 18.06 9.00
C THR A 187 19.39 18.79 10.31
N SER A 188 19.51 20.16 10.27
CA SER A 188 19.18 20.97 11.44
C SER A 188 17.68 21.09 11.61
N VAL A 189 17.25 21.04 12.85
CA VAL A 189 15.96 21.58 13.20
C VAL A 189 16.04 23.09 13.11
N LYS A 190 15.43 23.67 12.10
CA LYS A 190 15.10 25.08 12.18
C LYS A 190 13.93 25.17 13.15
N GLU A 191 14.25 25.46 14.39
CA GLU A 191 13.25 25.80 15.40
C GLU A 191 12.57 27.07 14.87
N GLU A 192 11.42 26.88 14.24
CA GLU A 192 10.52 27.98 13.94
C GLU A 192 9.99 28.44 15.30
N VAL A 193 10.71 29.38 15.90
CA VAL A 193 10.28 30.08 17.09
C VAL A 193 8.95 30.70 16.71
N ALA A 194 7.85 30.07 17.11
CA ALA A 194 6.54 30.69 17.03
C ALA A 194 6.68 32.07 17.69
N PRO A 195 6.29 33.16 17.03
CA PRO A 195 6.39 34.48 17.62
C PRO A 195 5.57 34.47 18.92
N THR A 196 6.27 34.57 20.02
CA THR A 196 5.67 34.76 21.33
C THR A 196 4.77 36.01 21.24
N PRO A 197 3.49 35.94 21.64
CA PRO A 197 2.57 37.07 21.53
C PRO A 197 2.81 38.14 22.63
N GLU A 198 4.06 38.49 22.88
CA GLU A 198 4.45 39.47 23.95
C GLU A 198 5.06 40.80 23.45
N ALA A 199 4.92 41.10 22.15
CA ALA A 199 5.43 42.35 21.61
C ALA A 199 4.35 43.23 20.92
N VAL A 200 3.09 43.17 21.33
CA VAL A 200 2.03 44.07 20.84
C VAL A 200 1.24 44.69 22.01
N ALA A 201 1.97 45.21 23.04
CA ALA A 201 1.37 45.98 24.11
C ALA A 201 2.16 47.25 24.39
N ALA A 202 2.44 48.06 23.34
CA ALA A 202 2.88 49.42 23.52
C ALA A 202 2.66 50.23 22.24
N GLU A 203 1.39 50.50 21.91
CA GLU A 203 0.95 51.71 21.22
C GLU A 203 -0.56 51.62 20.99
N ALA A 204 -1.29 51.93 22.04
CA ALA A 204 -2.71 52.21 21.93
C ALA A 204 -3.01 53.47 22.72
N GLY A 205 -2.92 54.58 22.04
CA GLY A 205 -3.41 55.87 22.51
C GLY A 205 -4.03 56.64 21.36
N ALA A 206 -5.35 56.46 21.15
CA ALA A 206 -6.29 57.48 20.71
C ALA A 206 -7.62 56.81 20.33
N ALA A 207 -8.65 57.18 21.07
CA ALA A 207 -10.07 56.80 20.94
C ALA A 207 -10.74 57.56 19.77
N PRO A 208 -12.09 57.51 19.65
CA PRO A 208 -12.97 56.41 19.29
C PRO A 208 -13.84 56.79 18.07
N ALA A 209 -14.33 55.83 17.32
CA ALA A 209 -15.49 56.03 16.49
C ALA A 209 -16.23 54.70 16.34
N GLU A 210 -17.48 54.66 16.80
CA GLU A 210 -18.44 53.59 16.59
C GLU A 210 -18.65 53.29 15.11
N PRO A 211 -18.82 52.05 14.74
CA PRO A 211 -19.57 51.74 13.53
C PRO A 211 -20.87 51.04 13.83
N GLU A 212 -21.88 51.60 13.22
CA GLU A 212 -23.27 51.16 13.16
C GLU A 212 -23.44 49.72 12.70
N VAL A 213 -24.35 49.06 13.40
CA VAL A 213 -24.92 47.75 13.11
C VAL A 213 -25.82 47.85 11.88
N ILE A 214 -25.45 47.24 10.79
CA ILE A 214 -26.36 46.94 9.70
C ILE A 214 -26.83 45.50 9.80
N LYS A 215 -28.00 45.34 10.40
CA LYS A 215 -28.87 44.18 10.22
C LYS A 215 -29.54 44.27 8.85
N LYS A 216 -29.33 43.26 8.02
CA LYS A 216 -30.21 42.96 6.88
C LYS A 216 -30.13 41.43 6.71
N GLY A 217 -31.09 40.68 6.97
CA GLY A 217 -32.49 40.70 6.56
C GLY A 217 -32.71 39.37 5.89
N LYS A 218 -33.31 38.46 6.67
CA LYS A 218 -33.83 37.14 6.28
C LYS A 218 -34.88 37.37 5.18
N GLN A 219 -34.78 36.72 4.05
CA GLN A 219 -35.89 36.47 3.16
C GLN A 219 -36.04 34.99 2.88
N GLU A 220 -37.04 34.45 3.54
CA GLU A 220 -37.78 33.27 3.12
C GLU A 220 -38.57 33.63 1.84
N THR A 221 -38.49 32.77 0.85
CA THR A 221 -39.54 32.68 -0.16
C THR A 221 -40.00 31.26 -0.30
N THR A 222 -41.10 30.99 0.33
CA THR A 222 -42.06 29.94 0.03
C THR A 222 -42.85 30.32 -1.20
N GLU A 223 -42.98 29.43 -2.16
CA GLU A 223 -44.10 29.25 -3.13
C GLU A 223 -43.90 27.83 -3.70
N GLU A 224 -44.68 26.88 -3.40
CA GLU A 224 -46.08 26.49 -3.66
C GLU A 224 -46.53 26.69 -5.11
N GLY A 225 -46.87 25.59 -5.75
CA GLY A 225 -47.56 25.54 -7.04
C GLY A 225 -47.21 24.27 -7.79
N ALA A 226 -47.81 23.17 -7.53
CA ALA A 226 -49.08 22.65 -8.05
C ALA A 226 -49.02 22.09 -9.48
N ARG A 227 -49.27 20.82 -9.54
CA ARG A 227 -50.15 20.07 -10.47
C ARG A 227 -49.74 19.81 -11.92
N SER A 228 -49.90 18.56 -12.21
CA SER A 228 -50.63 18.02 -13.37
C SER A 228 -49.84 17.55 -14.56
N GLY A 229 -50.04 16.29 -14.87
CA GLY A 229 -49.71 15.73 -16.18
C GLY A 229 -49.68 14.20 -16.20
N ARG A 230 -50.87 13.61 -16.03
CA ARG A 230 -51.12 12.22 -16.48
C ARG A 230 -50.80 12.11 -17.96
N GLY A 231 -50.07 11.07 -18.30
CA GLY A 231 -49.91 10.63 -19.67
C GLY A 231 -49.69 9.12 -19.71
N ARG A 232 -50.78 8.41 -19.56
CA ARG A 232 -50.96 6.99 -19.87
C ARG A 232 -51.10 6.86 -21.37
N ILE A 233 -50.23 6.11 -22.01
CA ILE A 233 -50.53 5.53 -23.32
C ILE A 233 -50.27 4.07 -23.24
N GLU A 234 -51.35 3.33 -23.26
CA GLU A 234 -51.47 1.91 -23.61
C GLU A 234 -51.21 1.72 -25.10
N GLY A 235 -50.64 0.56 -25.39
CA GLY A 235 -51.05 -0.23 -26.56
C GLY A 235 -50.17 -0.13 -27.79
N MET A 236 -49.51 -1.16 -28.15
CA MET A 236 -49.95 -1.92 -29.33
C MET A 236 -49.06 -3.15 -29.49
N GLU A 237 -49.72 -4.30 -29.47
CA GLU A 237 -49.29 -5.58 -29.99
C GLU A 237 -49.14 -5.48 -31.50
N ALA A 238 -48.25 -6.30 -32.04
CA ALA A 238 -48.36 -7.10 -33.27
C ALA A 238 -46.96 -7.63 -33.58
N SER A 239 -46.78 -8.90 -33.44
CA SER A 239 -47.19 -9.94 -34.33
C SER A 239 -46.14 -10.30 -35.40
N MET A 240 -45.74 -11.53 -35.29
CA MET A 240 -45.49 -12.50 -36.38
C MET A 240 -44.16 -12.53 -37.13
N THR A 241 -43.67 -13.71 -37.12
CA THR A 241 -43.25 -14.62 -38.20
C THR A 241 -41.73 -14.78 -38.24
N GLY A 242 -41.08 -15.85 -37.84
CA GLY A 242 -41.22 -17.19 -38.39
C GLY A 242 -40.28 -17.36 -39.58
N CYS A 243 -39.08 -17.90 -39.30
CA CYS A 243 -38.43 -18.71 -40.33
C CYS A 243 -37.46 -19.71 -39.71
N SER A 244 -37.84 -20.90 -39.82
CA SER A 244 -37.21 -22.18 -39.61
C SER A 244 -36.17 -22.47 -40.70
N ILE A 245 -35.33 -23.52 -40.44
CA ILE A 245 -34.64 -24.38 -41.43
C ILE A 245 -33.19 -23.85 -41.73
N ILE A 246 -32.09 -24.60 -41.52
CA ILE A 246 -31.70 -25.98 -41.89
C ILE A 246 -30.33 -26.24 -41.27
N ALA A 247 -30.11 -27.39 -40.67
CA ALA A 247 -28.82 -28.09 -40.64
C ALA A 247 -28.70 -28.90 -41.95
N PRO A 248 -27.49 -29.23 -42.41
CA PRO A 248 -26.99 -30.59 -42.37
C PRO A 248 -25.48 -30.65 -42.10
N THR A 249 -25.02 -31.56 -41.27
CA THR A 249 -24.49 -32.92 -41.44
C THR A 249 -23.39 -33.10 -42.52
N SER A 250 -22.29 -33.62 -41.97
CA SER A 250 -21.27 -34.54 -42.53
C SER A 250 -20.35 -34.10 -43.69
N ALA A 251 -19.09 -34.19 -43.46
CA ALA A 251 -18.14 -35.21 -43.87
C ALA A 251 -16.83 -34.98 -43.13
#